data_729e93c0baf7a3eab83fea9773018ff7
#
_entry.id   729e93c0baf7a3eab83fea9773018ff7
#
_cell.length_a   1.000
_cell.length_b   1.000
_cell.length_c   1.000
_cell.angle_alpha   90.00
_cell.angle_beta   90.00
_cell.angle_gamma   90.00
#
_symmetry.space_group_name_H-M   'P 1'
#
loop_
_entity.id
_entity.type
_entity.pdbx_description
1 polymer ?
#
loop_
_entity_poly.entity_id
_entity_poly.type
_entity_poly.pdbx_seq_one_letter_code
_entity_poly.pdbx_strand_id
1 'polypeptide(L)'
;AENFETKQVGRMTSVAAIGGQVGAIFAALAASFIIPHFGWNALFLLGIIPVILTYFVRRHLTESQEFLTAKEDAQKNHRKISFTRLFATPRLTFQTLGLMVMTIVQIAGYFGLMNWLPSIVQKQQGLSVSKSSIWMIATIIGMSLGMVVFGYIMDKFSAKAAFSIFLIGSACVLFIILAAHTALTMILAGMLIGFFSNGMFGGYGAVISRLYPTEIRSTANNLIMNVGRAIGGFSSFIIGLLMQYFNLKVTMMFLSGLYLISFIVMQLLPGFRQLKNVPAPDVEPE
;
A
#
# COMPACT_ATOMS: atom_id res chain seq x y z
N ALA A 1 4.13 8.81 14.76
CA ALA A 1 3.95 10.17 14.24
C ALA A 1 4.11 11.18 15.37
N GLU A 2 3.51 10.93 16.52
CA GLU A 2 3.46 11.85 17.69
C GLU A 2 4.82 12.13 18.34
N ASN A 3 5.83 11.29 18.14
CA ASN A 3 7.17 11.44 18.71
C ASN A 3 8.19 12.07 17.75
N PHE A 4 7.75 12.55 16.60
CA PHE A 4 8.65 13.11 15.58
C PHE A 4 8.18 14.50 15.15
N GLU A 5 9.13 15.39 14.87
CA GLU A 5 8.86 16.70 14.30
C GLU A 5 8.04 16.59 13.01
N THR A 6 7.11 17.52 12.79
CA THR A 6 6.17 17.53 11.66
C THR A 6 6.85 17.40 10.28
N LYS A 7 8.09 17.92 10.17
CA LYS A 7 8.93 17.81 8.96
C LYS A 7 9.44 16.38 8.71
N GLN A 8 9.48 15.53 9.74
CA GLN A 8 10.04 14.18 9.66
C GLN A 8 8.96 13.09 9.60
N VAL A 9 7.71 13.43 9.88
CA VAL A 9 6.58 12.47 9.90
C VAL A 9 6.44 11.72 8.58
N GLY A 10 6.55 12.40 7.45
CA GLY A 10 6.48 11.78 6.12
C GLY A 10 7.62 10.76 5.88
N ARG A 11 8.86 11.11 6.26
CA ARG A 11 10.00 10.19 6.18
C ARG A 11 9.83 9.00 7.12
N MET A 12 9.40 9.23 8.36
CA MET A 12 9.25 8.18 9.36
C MET A 12 8.12 7.20 9.05
N THR A 13 7.00 7.69 8.51
CA THR A 13 5.93 6.81 8.00
C THR A 13 6.40 5.98 6.79
N SER A 14 7.22 6.55 5.92
CA SER A 14 7.84 5.82 4.81
C SER A 14 8.82 4.76 5.29
N VAL A 15 9.66 5.07 6.27
CA VAL A 15 10.58 4.10 6.91
C VAL A 15 9.82 2.97 7.58
N ALA A 16 8.72 3.28 8.29
CA ALA A 16 7.86 2.26 8.89
C ALA A 16 7.22 1.35 7.83
N ALA A 17 6.76 1.91 6.71
CA ALA A 17 6.22 1.13 5.59
C ALA A 17 7.29 0.24 4.94
N ILE A 18 8.52 0.73 4.79
CA ILE A 18 9.67 -0.05 4.29
C ILE A 18 10.02 -1.18 5.26
N GLY A 19 9.89 -0.96 6.58
CA GLY A 19 10.05 -2.02 7.59
C GLY A 19 9.16 -3.23 7.32
N GLY A 20 7.91 -3.01 6.89
CA GLY A 20 7.01 -4.08 6.45
C GLY A 20 7.53 -4.84 5.22
N GLN A 21 8.15 -4.13 4.26
CA GLN A 21 8.75 -4.75 3.07
C GLN A 21 9.99 -5.57 3.42
N VAL A 22 10.82 -5.09 4.33
CA VAL A 22 11.99 -5.83 4.86
C VAL A 22 11.51 -7.12 5.53
N GLY A 23 10.45 -7.05 6.34
CA GLY A 23 9.82 -8.25 6.93
C GLY A 23 9.34 -9.25 5.87
N ALA A 24 8.75 -8.79 4.77
CA ALA A 24 8.34 -9.66 3.66
C ALA A 24 9.52 -10.31 2.94
N ILE A 25 10.65 -9.62 2.79
CA ILE A 25 11.90 -10.20 2.25
C ILE A 25 12.42 -11.30 3.18
N PHE A 26 12.49 -11.05 4.49
CA PHE A 26 12.89 -12.06 5.46
C PHE A 26 11.97 -13.28 5.43
N ALA A 27 10.65 -13.08 5.33
CA ALA A 27 9.71 -14.18 5.20
C ALA A 27 9.93 -15.00 3.92
N ALA A 28 10.19 -14.35 2.78
CA ALA A 28 10.47 -15.02 1.52
C ALA A 28 11.78 -15.82 1.57
N LEU A 29 12.84 -15.27 2.16
CA LEU A 29 14.11 -15.97 2.38
C LEU A 29 13.94 -17.15 3.32
N ALA A 30 13.24 -16.97 4.44
CA ALA A 30 12.94 -18.05 5.37
C ALA A 30 12.14 -19.17 4.68
N ALA A 31 11.12 -18.81 3.90
CA ALA A 31 10.32 -19.78 3.15
C ALA A 31 11.18 -20.57 2.13
N SER A 32 12.09 -19.91 1.41
CA SER A 32 12.94 -20.55 0.42
C SER A 32 13.90 -21.58 1.00
N PHE A 33 14.29 -21.41 2.28
CA PHE A 33 15.18 -22.31 2.98
C PHE A 33 14.42 -23.35 3.82
N ILE A 34 13.41 -22.94 4.58
CA ILE A 34 12.72 -23.80 5.56
C ILE A 34 11.78 -24.79 4.87
N ILE A 35 11.02 -24.36 3.87
CA ILE A 35 10.01 -25.22 3.23
C ILE A 35 10.63 -26.47 2.61
N PRO A 36 11.73 -26.40 1.84
CA PRO A 36 12.33 -27.59 1.25
C PRO A 36 12.93 -28.58 2.25
N HIS A 37 13.38 -28.11 3.44
CA HIS A 37 14.11 -28.94 4.40
C HIS A 37 13.24 -29.41 5.59
N PHE A 38 12.28 -28.57 6.03
CA PHE A 38 11.51 -28.79 7.25
C PHE A 38 9.99 -28.75 7.03
N GLY A 39 9.55 -28.47 5.80
CA GLY A 39 8.15 -28.32 5.46
C GLY A 39 7.54 -26.97 5.92
N TRP A 40 6.33 -26.72 5.45
CA TRP A 40 5.63 -25.45 5.69
C TRP A 40 5.27 -25.21 7.17
N ASN A 41 5.06 -26.28 7.96
CA ASN A 41 4.74 -26.19 9.39
C ASN A 41 5.84 -25.49 10.20
N ALA A 42 7.11 -25.74 9.87
CA ALA A 42 8.25 -25.12 10.55
C ALA A 42 8.31 -23.60 10.32
N LEU A 43 7.78 -23.10 9.20
CA LEU A 43 7.72 -21.69 8.91
C LEU A 43 6.80 -20.93 9.90
N PHE A 44 5.72 -21.58 10.36
CA PHE A 44 4.84 -20.97 11.36
C PHE A 44 5.51 -20.83 12.73
N LEU A 45 6.39 -21.77 13.12
CA LEU A 45 7.15 -21.67 14.37
C LEU A 45 8.07 -20.44 14.37
N LEU A 46 8.62 -20.07 13.22
CA LEU A 46 9.44 -18.87 13.08
C LEU A 46 8.64 -17.59 13.34
N GLY A 47 7.32 -17.61 13.11
CA GLY A 47 6.41 -16.50 13.44
C GLY A 47 6.29 -16.20 14.94
N ILE A 48 6.76 -17.06 15.83
CA ILE A 48 6.78 -16.83 17.28
C ILE A 48 7.82 -15.76 17.64
N ILE A 49 8.93 -15.66 16.89
CA ILE A 49 10.02 -14.72 17.18
C ILE A 49 9.55 -13.26 17.20
N PRO A 50 8.81 -12.75 16.19
CA PRO A 50 8.25 -11.39 16.23
C PRO A 50 7.28 -11.17 17.39
N VAL A 51 6.55 -12.18 17.84
CA VAL A 51 5.62 -12.08 18.97
C VAL A 51 6.40 -11.83 20.27
N ILE A 52 7.48 -12.58 20.49
CA ILE A 52 8.37 -12.39 21.65
C ILE A 52 8.98 -10.99 21.61
N LEU A 53 9.49 -10.56 20.44
CA LEU A 53 10.04 -9.21 20.28
C LEU A 53 9.01 -8.13 20.60
N THR A 54 7.77 -8.29 20.11
CA THR A 54 6.67 -7.35 20.36
C THR A 54 6.34 -7.27 21.85
N TYR A 55 6.40 -8.37 22.59
CA TYR A 55 6.22 -8.39 24.04
C TYR A 55 7.27 -7.54 24.76
N PHE A 56 8.55 -7.70 24.41
CA PHE A 56 9.63 -6.90 24.99
C PHE A 56 9.50 -5.40 24.65
N VAL A 57 9.20 -5.07 23.40
CA VAL A 57 9.00 -3.68 22.96
C VAL A 57 7.85 -3.03 23.70
N ARG A 58 6.69 -3.69 23.81
CA ARG A 58 5.51 -3.17 24.55
C ARG A 58 5.78 -2.90 26.01
N ARG A 59 6.63 -3.68 26.65
CA ARG A 59 6.97 -3.51 28.08
C ARG A 59 7.79 -2.24 28.35
N HIS A 60 8.51 -1.74 27.34
CA HIS A 60 9.40 -0.58 27.46
C HIS A 60 8.86 0.69 26.81
N LEU A 61 7.75 0.62 26.06
CA LEU A 61 7.12 1.78 25.46
C LEU A 61 6.11 2.38 26.45
N THR A 62 6.31 3.66 26.80
CA THR A 62 5.31 4.50 27.47
C THR A 62 4.40 5.15 26.43
N GLU A 63 3.10 5.25 26.75
CA GLU A 63 2.15 5.95 25.89
C GLU A 63 2.50 7.45 25.81
N SER A 64 2.33 8.06 24.64
CA SER A 64 2.62 9.48 24.45
C SER A 64 1.67 10.36 25.28
N GLN A 65 2.16 11.49 25.78
CA GLN A 65 1.34 12.46 26.54
C GLN A 65 0.17 12.99 25.68
N GLU A 66 0.38 13.16 24.39
CA GLU A 66 -0.69 13.57 23.46
C GLU A 66 -1.81 12.54 23.37
N PHE A 67 -1.49 11.24 23.37
CA PHE A 67 -2.48 10.17 23.39
C PHE A 67 -3.26 10.15 24.70
N LEU A 68 -2.60 10.35 25.83
CA LEU A 68 -3.24 10.37 27.14
C LEU A 68 -4.20 11.56 27.27
N THR A 69 -3.78 12.76 26.86
CA THR A 69 -4.65 13.95 26.82
C THR A 69 -5.81 13.79 25.85
N ALA A 70 -5.59 13.29 24.66
CA ALA A 70 -6.66 13.04 23.70
C ALA A 70 -7.67 12.00 24.18
N LYS A 71 -7.22 10.99 24.93
CA LYS A 71 -8.06 9.96 25.55
C LYS A 71 -8.92 10.53 26.68
N GLU A 72 -8.33 11.38 27.51
CA GLU A 72 -9.06 12.08 28.59
C GLU A 72 -10.11 13.04 28.03
N ASP A 73 -9.77 13.82 27.01
CA ASP A 73 -10.69 14.74 26.33
C ASP A 73 -11.84 13.99 25.62
N ALA A 74 -11.56 12.85 25.01
CA ALA A 74 -12.59 12.00 24.41
C ALA A 74 -13.53 11.42 25.45
N GLN A 75 -13.03 11.04 26.63
CA GLN A 75 -13.84 10.55 27.74
C GLN A 75 -14.69 11.67 28.37
N LYS A 76 -14.12 12.87 28.58
CA LYS A 76 -14.84 14.04 29.16
C LYS A 76 -15.95 14.54 28.25
N ASN A 77 -15.76 14.51 26.94
CA ASN A 77 -16.70 15.08 25.99
C ASN A 77 -17.76 14.12 25.47
N HIS A 78 -17.80 12.85 25.86
CA HIS A 78 -18.69 11.79 25.34
C HIS A 78 -18.82 11.78 23.82
N ARG A 79 -17.83 12.31 23.10
CA ARG A 79 -17.81 12.41 21.65
C ARG A 79 -17.57 11.02 21.04
N LYS A 80 -18.65 10.27 20.84
CA LYS A 80 -18.59 9.11 19.94
C LYS A 80 -18.20 9.62 18.56
N ILE A 81 -16.99 9.27 18.13
CA ILE A 81 -16.53 9.52 16.76
C ILE A 81 -17.37 8.62 15.87
N SER A 82 -18.41 9.19 15.28
CA SER A 82 -19.34 8.43 14.43
C SER A 82 -18.81 8.38 13.00
N PHE A 83 -18.80 7.20 12.40
CA PHE A 83 -18.53 7.00 10.97
C PHE A 83 -19.42 7.86 10.06
N THR A 84 -20.62 8.23 10.54
CA THR A 84 -21.57 9.07 9.80
C THR A 84 -21.00 10.45 9.48
N ARG A 85 -20.04 10.97 10.26
CA ARG A 85 -19.38 12.25 9.98
C ARG A 85 -18.58 12.26 8.67
N LEU A 86 -18.12 11.11 8.20
CA LEU A 86 -17.44 10.99 6.90
C LEU A 86 -18.39 11.19 5.71
N PHE A 87 -19.70 11.12 5.97
CA PHE A 87 -20.77 11.27 4.98
C PHE A 87 -21.70 12.45 5.31
N ALA A 88 -21.26 13.36 6.17
CA ALA A 88 -22.08 14.48 6.65
C ALA A 88 -22.38 15.51 5.56
N THR A 89 -21.55 15.63 4.53
CA THR A 89 -21.78 16.53 3.40
C THR A 89 -21.59 15.81 2.07
N PRO A 90 -22.30 16.23 0.99
CA PRO A 90 -22.13 15.60 -0.32
C PRO A 90 -20.68 15.62 -0.81
N ARG A 91 -19.93 16.67 -0.52
CA ARG A 91 -18.52 16.81 -0.87
C ARG A 91 -17.65 15.78 -0.13
N LEU A 92 -17.85 15.61 1.18
CA LEU A 92 -17.11 14.64 2.00
C LEU A 92 -17.46 13.22 1.57
N THR A 93 -18.75 12.95 1.29
CA THR A 93 -19.22 11.65 0.79
C THR A 93 -18.52 11.29 -0.52
N PHE A 94 -18.52 12.21 -1.49
CA PHE A 94 -17.87 11.99 -2.78
C PHE A 94 -16.37 11.76 -2.62
N GLN A 95 -15.70 12.52 -1.74
CA GLN A 95 -14.29 12.36 -1.43
C GLN A 95 -13.99 11.01 -0.77
N THR A 96 -14.80 10.60 0.20
CA THR A 96 -14.65 9.31 0.91
C THR A 96 -14.85 8.13 -0.04
N LEU A 97 -15.92 8.14 -0.83
CA LEU A 97 -16.20 7.09 -1.81
C LEU A 97 -15.11 7.02 -2.89
N GLY A 98 -14.66 8.15 -3.40
CA GLY A 98 -13.60 8.18 -4.40
C GLY A 98 -12.27 7.63 -3.86
N LEU A 99 -11.89 7.97 -2.62
CA LEU A 99 -10.71 7.39 -1.97
C LEU A 99 -10.88 5.90 -1.68
N MET A 100 -12.10 5.44 -1.36
CA MET A 100 -12.38 4.01 -1.24
C MET A 100 -12.17 3.28 -2.56
N VAL A 101 -12.69 3.81 -3.67
CA VAL A 101 -12.45 3.24 -5.01
C VAL A 101 -10.94 3.17 -5.32
N MET A 102 -10.21 4.24 -5.08
CA MET A 102 -8.77 4.27 -5.31
C MET A 102 -8.04 3.23 -4.45
N THR A 103 -8.38 3.08 -3.17
CA THR A 103 -7.76 2.08 -2.30
C THR A 103 -8.17 0.65 -2.65
N ILE A 104 -9.42 0.41 -3.10
CA ILE A 104 -9.85 -0.89 -3.62
C ILE A 104 -8.98 -1.29 -4.81
N VAL A 105 -8.78 -0.40 -5.78
CA VAL A 105 -7.94 -0.66 -6.94
C VAL A 105 -6.49 -0.91 -6.53
N GLN A 106 -5.96 -0.12 -5.61
CA GLN A 106 -4.59 -0.27 -5.10
C GLN A 106 -4.38 -1.66 -4.47
N ILE A 107 -5.31 -2.06 -3.62
CA ILE A 107 -5.24 -3.36 -2.93
C ILE A 107 -5.50 -4.50 -3.91
N ALA A 108 -6.44 -4.33 -4.85
CA ALA A 108 -6.71 -5.31 -5.90
C ALA A 108 -5.48 -5.55 -6.78
N GLY A 109 -4.79 -4.51 -7.18
CA GLY A 109 -3.55 -4.62 -7.95
C GLY A 109 -2.45 -5.32 -7.16
N TYR A 110 -2.25 -4.92 -5.89
CA TYR A 110 -1.23 -5.51 -5.02
C TYR A 110 -1.47 -7.00 -4.78
N PHE A 111 -2.62 -7.38 -4.20
CA PHE A 111 -2.91 -8.78 -3.88
C PHE A 111 -3.07 -9.64 -5.13
N GLY A 112 -3.67 -9.08 -6.18
CA GLY A 112 -3.82 -9.79 -7.43
C GLY A 112 -2.47 -10.17 -8.05
N LEU A 113 -1.56 -9.22 -8.12
CA LEU A 113 -0.23 -9.44 -8.68
C LEU A 113 0.63 -10.31 -7.75
N MET A 114 0.71 -10.00 -6.46
CA MET A 114 1.57 -10.72 -5.53
C MET A 114 1.20 -12.20 -5.36
N ASN A 115 -0.10 -12.51 -5.35
CA ASN A 115 -0.55 -13.89 -5.16
C ASN A 115 -0.42 -14.73 -6.44
N TRP A 116 -0.58 -14.14 -7.61
CA TRP A 116 -0.62 -14.87 -8.87
C TRP A 116 0.67 -14.82 -9.68
N LEU A 117 1.42 -13.72 -9.62
CA LEU A 117 2.66 -13.56 -10.38
C LEU A 117 3.69 -14.67 -10.12
N PRO A 118 3.95 -15.13 -8.88
CA PRO A 118 4.86 -16.25 -8.65
C PRO A 118 4.43 -17.52 -9.40
N SER A 119 3.13 -17.83 -9.38
CA SER A 119 2.58 -19.00 -10.08
C SER A 119 2.63 -18.83 -11.60
N ILE A 120 2.42 -17.63 -12.11
CA ILE A 120 2.53 -17.31 -13.54
C ILE A 120 3.97 -17.52 -14.01
N VAL A 121 4.93 -16.96 -13.26
CA VAL A 121 6.36 -17.08 -13.57
C VAL A 121 6.81 -18.55 -13.52
N GLN A 122 6.35 -19.34 -12.55
CA GLN A 122 6.62 -20.75 -12.49
C GLN A 122 6.10 -21.51 -13.72
N LYS A 123 4.85 -21.26 -14.11
CA LYS A 123 4.23 -21.92 -15.28
C LYS A 123 4.88 -21.53 -16.61
N GLN A 124 5.22 -20.26 -16.80
CA GLN A 124 5.80 -19.76 -18.05
C GLN A 124 7.28 -20.13 -18.23
N GLN A 125 8.03 -20.20 -17.15
CA GLN A 125 9.49 -20.39 -17.18
C GLN A 125 9.93 -21.76 -16.66
N GLY A 126 9.02 -22.59 -16.18
CA GLY A 126 9.37 -23.89 -15.56
C GLY A 126 10.25 -23.73 -14.31
N LEU A 127 10.18 -22.57 -13.63
CA LEU A 127 11.06 -22.26 -12.51
C LEU A 127 10.64 -23.01 -11.23
N SER A 128 11.66 -23.39 -10.43
CA SER A 128 11.43 -23.93 -9.09
C SER A 128 10.89 -22.86 -8.11
N VAL A 129 10.32 -23.32 -6.99
CA VAL A 129 9.83 -22.45 -5.91
C VAL A 129 10.92 -21.47 -5.43
N SER A 130 12.17 -21.94 -5.28
CA SER A 130 13.29 -21.12 -4.84
C SER A 130 13.60 -19.97 -5.82
N LYS A 131 13.55 -20.22 -7.13
CA LYS A 131 13.78 -19.18 -8.14
C LYS A 131 12.65 -18.15 -8.20
N SER A 132 11.41 -18.58 -7.95
CA SER A 132 10.27 -17.64 -7.85
C SER A 132 10.37 -16.75 -6.61
N SER A 133 10.99 -17.19 -5.53
CA SER A 133 11.26 -16.37 -4.35
C SER A 133 12.24 -15.21 -4.64
N ILE A 134 13.27 -15.44 -5.43
CA ILE A 134 14.21 -14.39 -5.88
C ILE A 134 13.45 -13.31 -6.68
N TRP A 135 12.53 -13.73 -7.55
CA TRP A 135 11.69 -12.83 -8.30
C TRP A 135 10.79 -11.98 -7.37
N MET A 136 10.21 -12.57 -6.32
CA MET A 136 9.44 -11.84 -5.31
C MET A 136 10.29 -10.79 -4.60
N ILE A 137 11.53 -11.13 -4.21
CA ILE A 137 12.46 -10.20 -3.56
C ILE A 137 12.73 -8.99 -4.48
N ALA A 138 13.01 -9.24 -5.76
CA ALA A 138 13.21 -8.16 -6.74
C ALA A 138 11.99 -7.24 -6.85
N THR A 139 10.79 -7.83 -6.87
CA THR A 139 9.53 -7.06 -6.90
C THR A 139 9.36 -6.20 -5.62
N ILE A 140 9.69 -6.75 -4.45
CA ILE A 140 9.63 -6.01 -3.18
C ILE A 140 10.65 -4.87 -3.15
N ILE A 141 11.84 -5.07 -3.69
CA ILE A 141 12.83 -3.99 -3.86
C ILE A 141 12.26 -2.90 -4.76
N GLY A 142 11.64 -3.27 -5.88
CA GLY A 142 10.93 -2.33 -6.75
C GLY A 142 9.86 -1.53 -6.01
N MET A 143 9.03 -2.18 -5.20
CA MET A 143 8.02 -1.53 -4.35
C MET A 143 8.64 -0.49 -3.40
N SER A 144 9.72 -0.87 -2.72
CA SER A 144 10.41 0.01 -1.77
C SER A 144 10.99 1.25 -2.46
N LEU A 145 11.65 1.06 -3.60
CA LEU A 145 12.14 2.17 -4.43
C LEU A 145 10.99 3.05 -4.92
N GLY A 146 9.89 2.43 -5.36
CA GLY A 146 8.69 3.14 -5.78
C GLY A 146 8.11 4.03 -4.68
N MET A 147 8.05 3.54 -3.43
CA MET A 147 7.57 4.32 -2.29
C MET A 147 8.46 5.56 -2.02
N VAL A 148 9.78 5.41 -2.10
CA VAL A 148 10.72 6.53 -1.91
C VAL A 148 10.53 7.57 -3.01
N VAL A 149 10.51 7.14 -4.27
CA VAL A 149 10.34 8.03 -5.43
C VAL A 149 8.97 8.70 -5.41
N PHE A 150 7.91 7.96 -5.09
CA PHE A 150 6.57 8.51 -4.94
C PHE A 150 6.52 9.61 -3.88
N GLY A 151 7.09 9.36 -2.69
CA GLY A 151 7.17 10.35 -1.62
C GLY A 151 7.92 11.62 -2.06
N TYR A 152 9.05 11.45 -2.73
CA TYR A 152 9.82 12.58 -3.26
C TYR A 152 9.02 13.40 -4.29
N ILE A 153 8.34 12.74 -5.22
CA ILE A 153 7.50 13.44 -6.23
C ILE A 153 6.33 14.14 -5.56
N MET A 154 5.70 13.49 -4.56
CA MET A 154 4.58 14.06 -3.82
C MET A 154 4.98 15.33 -3.05
N ASP A 155 6.16 15.33 -2.43
CA ASP A 155 6.65 16.46 -1.65
C ASP A 155 7.16 17.60 -2.56
N LYS A 156 7.84 17.27 -3.67
CA LYS A 156 8.42 18.27 -4.56
C LYS A 156 7.41 18.92 -5.50
N PHE A 157 6.43 18.17 -5.99
CA PHE A 157 5.48 18.67 -7.00
C PHE A 157 4.05 18.75 -6.44
N SER A 158 3.40 17.61 -6.24
CA SER A 158 2.08 17.53 -5.61
C SER A 158 1.64 16.06 -5.47
N ALA A 159 0.70 15.81 -4.54
CA ALA A 159 0.06 14.49 -4.43
C ALA A 159 -0.62 14.08 -5.74
N LYS A 160 -1.28 15.04 -6.43
CA LYS A 160 -1.95 14.79 -7.72
C LYS A 160 -0.96 14.34 -8.80
N ALA A 161 0.20 14.98 -8.92
CA ALA A 161 1.23 14.62 -9.89
C ALA A 161 1.80 13.22 -9.59
N ALA A 162 2.13 12.94 -8.33
CA ALA A 162 2.66 11.64 -7.91
C ALA A 162 1.67 10.51 -8.23
N PHE A 163 0.42 10.62 -7.81
CA PHE A 163 -0.60 9.61 -8.13
C PHE A 163 -0.85 9.48 -9.63
N SER A 164 -0.85 10.60 -10.39
CA SER A 164 -1.04 10.52 -11.86
C SER A 164 0.06 9.70 -12.54
N ILE A 165 1.32 9.96 -12.21
CA ILE A 165 2.47 9.24 -12.77
C ILE A 165 2.39 7.76 -12.40
N PHE A 166 2.12 7.44 -11.15
CA PHE A 166 2.11 6.06 -10.68
C PHE A 166 0.89 5.26 -11.16
N LEU A 167 -0.31 5.87 -11.25
CA LEU A 167 -1.50 5.20 -11.76
C LEU A 167 -1.39 4.90 -13.26
N ILE A 168 -0.93 5.87 -14.06
CA ILE A 168 -0.69 5.67 -15.49
C ILE A 168 0.47 4.69 -15.70
N GLY A 169 1.55 4.85 -14.95
CA GLY A 169 2.68 3.92 -14.96
C GLY A 169 2.26 2.50 -14.63
N SER A 170 1.40 2.30 -13.61
CA SER A 170 0.84 0.99 -13.26
C SER A 170 0.03 0.40 -14.41
N ALA A 171 -0.85 1.20 -15.03
CA ALA A 171 -1.67 0.72 -16.16
C ALA A 171 -0.82 0.26 -17.34
N CYS A 172 0.31 0.93 -17.61
CA CYS A 172 1.19 0.60 -18.74
C CYS A 172 2.14 -0.54 -18.44
N VAL A 173 2.76 -0.53 -17.23
CA VAL A 173 3.85 -1.46 -16.88
C VAL A 173 3.38 -2.92 -16.81
N LEU A 174 2.10 -3.15 -16.52
CA LEU A 174 1.53 -4.50 -16.45
C LEU A 174 1.74 -5.31 -17.75
N PHE A 175 1.76 -4.64 -18.89
CA PHE A 175 1.93 -5.31 -20.18
C PHE A 175 3.38 -5.76 -20.45
N ILE A 176 4.36 -5.24 -19.71
CA ILE A 176 5.78 -5.64 -19.86
C ILE A 176 5.96 -7.14 -19.56
N ILE A 177 5.14 -7.69 -18.65
CA ILE A 177 5.23 -9.12 -18.31
C ILE A 177 4.89 -10.02 -19.49
N LEU A 178 4.08 -9.56 -20.44
CA LEU A 178 3.74 -10.31 -21.65
C LEU A 178 4.91 -10.42 -22.62
N ALA A 179 5.85 -9.47 -22.57
CA ALA A 179 7.06 -9.45 -23.40
C ALA A 179 8.28 -10.07 -22.67
N ALA A 180 8.13 -10.45 -21.42
CA ALA A 180 9.22 -11.00 -20.61
C ALA A 180 9.34 -12.52 -20.84
N HIS A 181 10.35 -12.95 -21.58
CA HIS A 181 10.58 -14.36 -21.94
C HIS A 181 11.82 -14.97 -21.30
N THR A 182 12.67 -14.16 -20.64
CA THR A 182 13.87 -14.65 -19.94
C THR A 182 13.77 -14.38 -18.45
N ALA A 183 14.55 -15.12 -17.63
CA ALA A 183 14.58 -14.91 -16.19
C ALA A 183 14.94 -13.47 -15.82
N LEU A 184 15.88 -12.85 -16.53
CA LEU A 184 16.28 -11.46 -16.28
C LEU A 184 15.15 -10.47 -16.63
N THR A 185 14.52 -10.62 -17.80
CA THR A 185 13.41 -9.74 -18.21
C THR A 185 12.21 -9.89 -17.30
N MET A 186 11.95 -11.10 -16.77
CA MET A 186 10.92 -11.34 -15.74
C MET A 186 11.24 -10.63 -14.43
N ILE A 187 12.48 -10.68 -13.95
CA ILE A 187 12.91 -9.98 -12.73
C ILE A 187 12.73 -8.47 -12.89
N LEU A 188 13.18 -7.90 -14.01
CA LEU A 188 13.02 -6.48 -14.30
C LEU A 188 11.55 -6.07 -14.42
N ALA A 189 10.73 -6.88 -15.09
CA ALA A 189 9.29 -6.66 -15.17
C ALA A 189 8.65 -6.66 -13.77
N GLY A 190 9.00 -7.62 -12.90
CA GLY A 190 8.55 -7.67 -11.52
C GLY A 190 8.93 -6.43 -10.72
N MET A 191 10.19 -5.97 -10.83
CA MET A 191 10.65 -4.74 -10.19
C MET A 191 9.85 -3.51 -10.65
N LEU A 192 9.63 -3.34 -11.95
CA LEU A 192 8.88 -2.21 -12.50
C LEU A 192 7.40 -2.27 -12.11
N ILE A 193 6.79 -3.45 -12.14
CA ILE A 193 5.42 -3.66 -11.68
C ILE A 193 5.31 -3.29 -10.19
N GLY A 194 6.22 -3.79 -9.36
CA GLY A 194 6.28 -3.45 -7.93
C GLY A 194 6.44 -1.95 -7.71
N PHE A 195 7.38 -1.33 -8.44
CA PHE A 195 7.67 0.10 -8.36
C PHE A 195 6.42 0.96 -8.57
N PHE A 196 5.72 0.78 -9.67
CA PHE A 196 4.54 1.59 -9.96
C PHE A 196 3.31 1.16 -9.17
N SER A 197 2.98 -0.13 -9.15
CA SER A 197 1.72 -0.61 -8.59
C SER A 197 1.64 -0.48 -7.06
N ASN A 198 2.75 -0.59 -6.35
CA ASN A 198 2.75 -0.47 -4.88
C ASN A 198 3.47 0.77 -4.35
N GLY A 199 4.25 1.46 -5.18
CA GLY A 199 4.98 2.67 -4.75
C GLY A 199 4.07 3.78 -4.21
N MET A 200 2.85 3.91 -4.71
CA MET A 200 1.87 4.90 -4.24
C MET A 200 1.17 4.53 -2.92
N PHE A 201 1.40 3.32 -2.37
CA PHE A 201 0.68 2.84 -1.18
C PHE A 201 0.85 3.77 0.03
N GLY A 202 2.06 4.23 0.31
CA GLY A 202 2.34 5.17 1.40
C GLY A 202 1.66 6.54 1.25
N GLY A 203 1.35 6.95 0.03
CA GLY A 203 0.71 8.23 -0.27
C GLY A 203 -0.74 8.33 0.18
N TYR A 204 -1.47 7.21 0.27
CA TYR A 204 -2.88 7.23 0.69
C TYR A 204 -3.05 7.78 2.10
N GLY A 205 -2.23 7.31 3.05
CA GLY A 205 -2.26 7.81 4.42
C GLY A 205 -1.96 9.30 4.52
N ALA A 206 -0.97 9.78 3.76
CA ALA A 206 -0.61 11.19 3.70
C ALA A 206 -1.73 12.06 3.10
N VAL A 207 -2.37 11.60 2.03
CA VAL A 207 -3.49 12.30 1.40
C VAL A 207 -4.70 12.34 2.32
N ILE A 208 -5.08 11.21 2.91
CA ILE A 208 -6.22 11.13 3.83
C ILE A 208 -5.97 12.06 5.02
N SER A 209 -4.75 12.07 5.58
CA SER A 209 -4.43 12.94 6.72
C SER A 209 -4.52 14.44 6.41
N ARG A 210 -4.33 14.85 5.16
CA ARG A 210 -4.46 16.25 4.72
C ARG A 210 -5.88 16.63 4.30
N LEU A 211 -6.70 15.67 3.91
CA LEU A 211 -8.06 15.92 3.40
C LEU A 211 -9.14 15.91 4.48
N TYR A 212 -8.88 15.30 5.62
CA TYR A 212 -9.85 15.17 6.70
C TYR A 212 -9.43 15.94 7.94
N PRO A 213 -10.39 16.61 8.65
CA PRO A 213 -10.14 17.24 9.93
C PRO A 213 -9.51 16.27 10.93
N THR A 214 -8.68 16.77 11.83
CA THR A 214 -7.93 15.97 12.81
C THR A 214 -8.83 15.03 13.61
N GLU A 215 -10.03 15.47 13.98
CA GLU A 215 -11.01 14.73 14.78
C GLU A 215 -11.47 13.40 14.11
N ILE A 216 -11.62 13.38 12.79
CA ILE A 216 -12.13 12.23 12.03
C ILE A 216 -11.09 11.58 11.14
N ARG A 217 -9.87 12.10 11.10
CA ARG A 217 -8.76 11.67 10.24
C ARG A 217 -8.40 10.19 10.41
N SER A 218 -8.25 9.75 11.66
CA SER A 218 -7.94 8.36 11.99
C SER A 218 -9.08 7.42 11.55
N THR A 219 -10.32 7.82 11.82
CA THR A 219 -11.53 7.06 11.40
C THR A 219 -11.61 6.98 9.88
N ALA A 220 -11.35 8.08 9.18
CA ALA A 220 -11.34 8.12 7.71
C ALA A 220 -10.26 7.18 7.15
N ASN A 221 -9.03 7.26 7.66
CA ASN A 221 -7.94 6.41 7.22
C ASN A 221 -8.26 4.92 7.44
N ASN A 222 -8.72 4.56 8.62
CA ASN A 222 -9.07 3.17 8.94
C ASN A 222 -10.22 2.67 8.08
N LEU A 223 -11.30 3.44 7.93
CA LEU A 223 -12.45 3.01 7.13
C LEU A 223 -12.08 2.85 5.66
N ILE A 224 -11.44 3.85 5.05
CA ILE A 224 -11.06 3.83 3.63
C ILE A 224 -10.11 2.67 3.35
N MET A 225 -9.08 2.49 4.16
CA MET A 225 -8.10 1.41 3.98
C MET A 225 -8.70 0.02 4.22
N ASN A 226 -9.58 -0.14 5.19
CA ASN A 226 -10.20 -1.44 5.48
C ASN A 226 -11.26 -1.81 4.44
N VAL A 227 -12.04 -0.87 3.92
CA VAL A 227 -12.91 -1.10 2.77
C VAL A 227 -12.08 -1.50 1.54
N GLY A 228 -10.97 -0.80 1.30
CA GLY A 228 -10.02 -1.17 0.27
C GLY A 228 -9.53 -2.62 0.40
N ARG A 229 -9.13 -3.03 1.60
CA ARG A 229 -8.68 -4.41 1.88
C ARG A 229 -9.80 -5.44 1.75
N ALA A 230 -10.98 -5.15 2.27
CA ALA A 230 -12.11 -6.06 2.23
C ALA A 230 -12.56 -6.35 0.78
N ILE A 231 -12.73 -5.33 -0.03
CA ILE A 231 -13.20 -5.48 -1.41
C ILE A 231 -12.04 -5.82 -2.36
N GLY A 232 -10.90 -5.10 -2.26
CA GLY A 232 -9.74 -5.32 -3.11
C GLY A 232 -9.11 -6.70 -2.92
N GLY A 233 -9.20 -7.29 -1.72
CA GLY A 233 -8.75 -8.64 -1.43
C GLY A 233 -9.42 -9.73 -2.28
N PHE A 234 -10.67 -9.53 -2.69
CA PHE A 234 -11.38 -10.44 -3.60
C PHE A 234 -10.79 -10.48 -5.01
N SER A 235 -9.93 -9.53 -5.36
CA SER A 235 -9.26 -9.50 -6.67
C SER A 235 -8.49 -10.78 -6.99
N SER A 236 -7.90 -11.41 -5.99
CA SER A 236 -7.18 -12.68 -6.18
C SER A 236 -8.09 -13.78 -6.72
N PHE A 237 -9.34 -13.83 -6.26
CA PHE A 237 -10.35 -14.77 -6.79
C PHE A 237 -10.73 -14.42 -8.22
N ILE A 238 -11.01 -13.14 -8.52
CA ILE A 238 -11.36 -12.67 -9.87
C ILE A 238 -10.22 -12.97 -10.85
N ILE A 239 -8.98 -12.68 -10.46
CA ILE A 239 -7.79 -12.95 -11.29
C ILE A 239 -7.63 -14.45 -11.52
N GLY A 240 -7.89 -15.28 -10.50
CA GLY A 240 -7.89 -16.74 -10.65
C GLY A 240 -8.87 -17.20 -11.72
N LEU A 241 -10.10 -16.68 -11.70
CA LEU A 241 -11.12 -16.97 -12.72
C LEU A 241 -10.66 -16.48 -14.10
N LEU A 242 -10.15 -15.26 -14.20
CA LEU A 242 -9.64 -14.72 -15.49
C LEU A 242 -8.50 -15.56 -16.04
N MET A 243 -7.62 -16.06 -15.20
CA MET A 243 -6.52 -16.94 -15.61
C MET A 243 -6.99 -18.35 -15.96
N GLN A 244 -8.08 -18.83 -15.38
CA GLN A 244 -8.65 -20.13 -15.65
C GLN A 244 -9.44 -20.17 -16.95
N TYR A 245 -10.29 -19.17 -17.18
CA TYR A 245 -11.22 -19.14 -18.34
C TYR A 245 -10.70 -18.35 -19.53
N PHE A 246 -9.73 -17.45 -19.31
CA PHE A 246 -9.12 -16.63 -20.35
C PHE A 246 -7.60 -16.81 -20.34
N ASN A 247 -6.86 -15.72 -20.44
CA ASN A 247 -5.40 -15.74 -20.49
C ASN A 247 -4.78 -14.56 -19.72
N LEU A 248 -3.46 -14.58 -19.59
CA LEU A 248 -2.71 -13.54 -18.92
C LEU A 248 -2.96 -12.15 -19.49
N LYS A 249 -3.10 -12.02 -20.84
CA LYS A 249 -3.35 -10.74 -21.50
C LYS A 249 -4.66 -10.10 -21.04
N VAL A 250 -5.74 -10.87 -20.96
CA VAL A 250 -7.04 -10.40 -20.46
C VAL A 250 -6.95 -9.97 -19.00
N THR A 251 -6.21 -10.72 -18.17
CA THR A 251 -5.97 -10.37 -16.78
C THR A 251 -5.22 -9.05 -16.65
N MET A 252 -4.18 -8.83 -17.45
CA MET A 252 -3.45 -7.55 -17.46
C MET A 252 -4.30 -6.40 -17.96
N MET A 253 -5.14 -6.61 -18.98
CA MET A 253 -6.12 -5.60 -19.44
C MET A 253 -7.13 -5.24 -18.35
N PHE A 254 -7.64 -6.22 -17.60
CA PHE A 254 -8.54 -5.97 -16.48
C PHE A 254 -7.89 -5.11 -15.40
N LEU A 255 -6.68 -5.49 -14.96
CA LEU A 255 -5.95 -4.72 -13.95
C LEU A 255 -5.58 -3.32 -14.44
N SER A 256 -5.13 -3.18 -15.68
CA SER A 256 -4.85 -1.88 -16.32
C SER A 256 -6.09 -1.00 -16.32
N GLY A 257 -7.26 -1.56 -16.69
CA GLY A 257 -8.54 -0.86 -16.64
C GLY A 257 -8.89 -0.35 -15.25
N LEU A 258 -8.65 -1.15 -14.19
CA LEU A 258 -8.85 -0.71 -12.81
C LEU A 258 -7.96 0.49 -12.46
N TYR A 259 -6.66 0.48 -12.83
CA TYR A 259 -5.78 1.62 -12.59
C TYR A 259 -6.22 2.88 -13.34
N LEU A 260 -6.72 2.74 -14.58
CA LEU A 260 -7.28 3.87 -15.33
C LEU A 260 -8.56 4.40 -14.68
N ILE A 261 -9.44 3.54 -14.17
CA ILE A 261 -10.61 3.96 -13.39
C ILE A 261 -10.16 4.74 -12.15
N SER A 262 -9.18 4.23 -11.41
CA SER A 262 -8.62 4.94 -10.24
C SER A 262 -8.05 6.30 -10.62
N PHE A 263 -7.36 6.40 -11.77
CA PHE A 263 -6.84 7.66 -12.29
C PHE A 263 -7.97 8.66 -12.60
N ILE A 264 -9.02 8.23 -13.28
CA ILE A 264 -10.18 9.08 -13.60
C ILE A 264 -10.85 9.56 -12.30
N VAL A 265 -11.11 8.65 -11.36
CA VAL A 265 -11.68 9.00 -10.05
C VAL A 265 -10.83 10.03 -9.33
N MET A 266 -9.51 9.84 -9.27
CA MET A 266 -8.59 10.81 -8.66
C MET A 266 -8.70 12.19 -9.32
N GLN A 267 -8.80 12.26 -10.65
CA GLN A 267 -8.92 13.55 -11.36
C GLN A 267 -10.22 14.28 -11.03
N LEU A 268 -11.29 13.54 -10.74
CA LEU A 268 -12.60 14.11 -10.37
C LEU A 268 -12.65 14.58 -8.92
N LEU A 269 -11.78 14.06 -8.03
CA LEU A 269 -11.78 14.41 -6.62
C LEU A 269 -11.30 15.86 -6.38
N PRO A 270 -12.18 16.74 -5.82
CA PRO A 270 -11.81 18.14 -5.58
C PRO A 270 -10.66 18.29 -4.58
N GLY A 271 -10.56 17.37 -3.62
CA GLY A 271 -9.50 17.36 -2.60
C GLY A 271 -8.09 17.34 -3.19
N PHE A 272 -7.85 16.56 -4.25
CA PHE A 272 -6.55 16.52 -4.91
C PHE A 272 -6.16 17.81 -5.63
N ARG A 273 -7.13 18.66 -6.00
CA ARG A 273 -6.86 20.00 -6.57
C ARG A 273 -6.41 20.98 -5.50
N GLN A 274 -6.89 20.82 -4.27
CA GLN A 274 -6.60 21.70 -3.13
C GLN A 274 -5.28 21.37 -2.45
N LEU A 275 -4.77 20.14 -2.59
CA LEU A 275 -3.45 19.73 -2.09
C LEU A 275 -2.28 20.31 -2.91
N LYS A 276 -2.55 21.20 -3.87
CA LYS A 276 -1.53 22.04 -4.49
C LYS A 276 -1.07 23.07 -3.46
N ASN A 277 0.18 22.93 -3.00
CA ASN A 277 0.88 23.94 -2.23
C ASN A 277 0.23 24.34 -0.89
N VAL A 278 0.03 23.41 0.03
CA VAL A 278 0.03 23.77 1.43
C VAL A 278 1.48 23.62 1.89
N PRO A 279 2.23 24.71 2.11
CA PRO A 279 3.46 24.65 2.89
C PRO A 279 3.12 23.97 4.21
N ALA A 280 4.06 23.18 4.76
CA ALA A 280 3.92 22.78 6.14
C ALA A 280 3.60 24.03 6.97
N PRO A 281 2.65 23.97 7.91
CA PRO A 281 2.36 25.13 8.73
C PRO A 281 3.67 25.60 9.32
N ASP A 282 4.04 26.84 9.01
CA ASP A 282 5.17 27.52 9.61
C ASP A 282 4.91 27.52 11.12
N VAL A 283 5.70 26.76 11.83
CA VAL A 283 5.78 26.90 13.29
C VAL A 283 6.53 28.20 13.48
N GLU A 284 5.83 29.26 13.87
CA GLU A 284 6.47 30.48 14.34
C GLU A 284 7.43 30.08 15.47
N PRO A 285 8.69 30.52 15.43
CA PRO A 285 9.60 30.29 16.53
C PRO A 285 9.13 31.15 17.70
N GLU A 286 8.77 30.50 18.82
CA GLU A 286 8.72 31.16 20.13
C GLU A 286 10.13 31.49 20.63
#